data_ca52e855abe9601c6580ef63f968ee58
#
_entry.id   ca52e855abe9601c6580ef63f968ee58
#
_cell.length_a   1.000
_cell.length_b   1.000
_cell.length_c   1.000
_cell.angle_alpha   90.00
_cell.angle_beta   90.00
_cell.angle_gamma   90.00
#
_symmetry.space_group_name_H-M   'P 1'
#
loop_
_entity.id
_entity.type
_entity.pdbx_description
1 polymer ?
#
loop_
_entity_poly.entity_id
_entity_poly.type
_entity_poly.pdbx_seq_one_letter_code
_entity_poly.pdbx_strand_id
1 'polypeptide(L)'
;MIDPVLLVISVAAGVVVGILSGLLGIGGGTLMVPLLRVVYGFPALLVTGTSLLAIIPTSISGAITHIRNKTCVPQIGVAAGVGGAVTSVLGVQLANISPGWLVMLVAAVIIFYSAYNMFKKAIKCPKPGSAEDGVKAGASTGASADAKMEAMAGVNCASSGKDGKDNSLAPSPKCTNTNACAQADVNAQSPNAISSEQAFSKRDIIYGALIGAVAGVASGYVGVGGGFLMVPLFLSKLNIPMKKASGTSLIAVCILAIPAAISQFSYGNVSIVAGLALAIGAIPGALFGAKMIKKVPERTLRFVFSAFLCVAALLLLIRELGIF
;
A
#
# COMPACT_ATOMS: atom_id res chain seq x y z
N MET A 1 16.32 32.39 -12.34
CA MET A 1 15.90 32.51 -10.92
C MET A 1 14.49 31.97 -10.81
N ILE A 2 14.21 31.14 -9.81
CA ILE A 2 12.84 30.63 -9.60
C ILE A 2 12.06 31.73 -8.89
N ASP A 3 10.90 32.11 -9.43
CA ASP A 3 10.05 33.14 -8.85
C ASP A 3 9.66 32.77 -7.40
N PRO A 4 9.71 33.70 -6.44
CA PRO A 4 9.37 33.43 -5.04
C PRO A 4 7.91 32.94 -4.90
N VAL A 5 7.02 33.37 -5.79
CA VAL A 5 5.62 32.91 -5.84
C VAL A 5 5.54 31.40 -6.17
N LEU A 6 6.31 30.92 -7.16
CA LEU A 6 6.39 29.51 -7.51
C LEU A 6 6.92 28.68 -6.33
N LEU A 7 7.83 29.23 -5.54
CA LEU A 7 8.40 28.55 -4.37
C LEU A 7 7.34 28.37 -3.26
N VAL A 8 6.53 29.39 -3.00
CA VAL A 8 5.41 29.31 -2.04
C VAL A 8 4.35 28.30 -2.50
N ILE A 9 3.99 28.33 -3.79
CA ILE A 9 3.05 27.36 -4.39
C ILE A 9 3.59 25.95 -4.24
N SER A 10 4.89 25.73 -4.42
CA SER A 10 5.50 24.39 -4.29
C SER A 10 5.48 23.88 -2.86
N VAL A 11 5.71 24.73 -1.87
CA VAL A 11 5.61 24.33 -0.46
C VAL A 11 4.16 23.96 -0.12
N ALA A 12 3.20 24.78 -0.54
CA ALA A 12 1.77 24.51 -0.30
C ALA A 12 1.33 23.19 -1.00
N ALA A 13 1.69 23.01 -2.26
CA ALA A 13 1.44 21.78 -2.99
C ALA A 13 2.16 20.58 -2.35
N GLY A 14 3.39 20.77 -1.87
CA GLY A 14 4.15 19.78 -1.12
C GLY A 14 3.39 19.26 0.10
N VAL A 15 2.74 20.15 0.88
CA VAL A 15 1.93 19.74 2.04
C VAL A 15 0.79 18.80 1.62
N VAL A 16 0.04 19.15 0.59
CA VAL A 16 -1.08 18.32 0.08
C VAL A 16 -0.56 16.97 -0.42
N VAL A 17 0.48 16.99 -1.25
CA VAL A 17 1.12 15.77 -1.77
C VAL A 17 1.67 14.93 -0.64
N GLY A 18 2.28 15.54 0.36
CA GLY A 18 2.80 14.87 1.55
C GLY A 18 1.70 14.15 2.34
N ILE A 19 0.57 14.81 2.61
CA ILE A 19 -0.58 14.19 3.31
C ILE A 19 -1.05 12.94 2.57
N LEU A 20 -1.25 13.04 1.27
CA LEU A 20 -1.68 11.92 0.44
C LEU A 20 -0.60 10.83 0.37
N SER A 21 0.67 11.21 0.26
CA SER A 21 1.81 10.29 0.28
C SER A 21 1.90 9.49 1.57
N GLY A 22 1.82 10.16 2.72
CA GLY A 22 1.87 9.51 4.03
C GLY A 22 0.68 8.60 4.29
N LEU A 23 -0.51 8.97 3.80
CA LEU A 23 -1.73 8.19 3.95
C LEU A 23 -1.77 6.98 3.03
N LEU A 24 -1.35 7.13 1.78
CA LEU A 24 -1.46 6.11 0.73
C LEU A 24 -0.19 5.25 0.57
N GLY A 25 0.94 5.69 1.11
CA GLY A 25 2.20 4.95 1.02
C GLY A 25 2.90 5.03 -0.35
N ILE A 26 2.62 6.07 -1.13
CA ILE A 26 3.10 6.19 -2.51
C ILE A 26 4.50 6.82 -2.58
N GLY A 27 4.93 7.54 -1.53
CA GLY A 27 6.16 8.33 -1.53
C GLY A 27 6.02 9.72 -2.17
N GLY A 28 4.83 10.11 -2.64
CA GLY A 28 4.49 11.45 -3.14
C GLY A 28 4.82 11.72 -4.60
N GLY A 29 5.68 10.93 -5.23
CA GLY A 29 6.16 11.18 -6.59
C GLY A 29 5.08 11.21 -7.66
N THR A 30 3.99 10.46 -7.50
CA THR A 30 2.89 10.40 -8.47
C THR A 30 2.21 11.73 -8.73
N LEU A 31 2.16 12.62 -7.75
CA LEU A 31 1.67 13.99 -7.96
C LEU A 31 2.79 15.01 -8.14
N MET A 32 3.97 14.76 -7.56
CA MET A 32 5.12 15.66 -7.76
C MET A 32 5.52 15.73 -9.24
N VAL A 33 5.47 14.59 -9.95
CA VAL A 33 5.80 14.52 -11.38
C VAL A 33 4.86 15.40 -12.22
N PRO A 34 3.53 15.21 -12.24
CA PRO A 34 2.65 16.09 -13.01
C PRO A 34 2.69 17.55 -12.53
N LEU A 35 2.85 17.78 -11.23
CA LEU A 35 2.96 19.13 -10.67
C LEU A 35 4.20 19.86 -11.19
N LEU A 36 5.37 19.23 -11.13
CA LEU A 36 6.61 19.82 -11.67
C LEU A 36 6.52 20.05 -13.18
N ARG A 37 5.86 19.12 -13.90
CA ARG A 37 5.67 19.23 -15.34
C ARG A 37 4.74 20.36 -15.73
N VAL A 38 3.62 20.53 -15.02
CA VAL A 38 2.59 21.54 -15.33
C VAL A 38 2.99 22.92 -14.79
N VAL A 39 3.43 23.02 -13.53
CA VAL A 39 3.67 24.31 -12.85
C VAL A 39 5.00 24.91 -13.27
N TYR A 40 6.05 24.10 -13.36
CA TYR A 40 7.39 24.59 -13.71
C TYR A 40 7.74 24.44 -15.19
N GLY A 41 6.97 23.67 -15.95
CA GLY A 41 7.27 23.38 -17.36
C GLY A 41 8.60 22.61 -17.56
N PHE A 42 9.11 21.94 -16.54
CA PHE A 42 10.40 21.25 -16.58
C PHE A 42 10.40 20.13 -17.63
N PRO A 43 11.54 19.88 -18.31
CA PRO A 43 11.68 18.72 -19.17
C PRO A 43 11.56 17.42 -18.37
N ALA A 44 11.12 16.34 -19.04
CA ALA A 44 10.77 15.06 -18.39
C ALA A 44 11.85 14.53 -17.44
N LEU A 45 13.12 14.53 -17.87
CA LEU A 45 14.23 14.02 -17.07
C LEU A 45 14.50 14.87 -15.82
N LEU A 46 14.40 16.21 -15.93
CA LEU A 46 14.55 17.10 -14.79
C LEU A 46 13.41 16.90 -13.77
N VAL A 47 12.19 16.64 -14.25
CA VAL A 47 11.04 16.30 -13.39
C VAL A 47 11.30 15.00 -12.62
N THR A 48 11.75 13.93 -13.32
CA THR A 48 12.00 12.63 -12.68
C THR A 48 13.08 12.72 -11.61
N GLY A 49 14.18 13.39 -11.87
CA GLY A 49 15.27 13.57 -10.91
C GLY A 49 14.86 14.44 -9.71
N THR A 50 14.20 15.57 -9.97
CA THR A 50 13.73 16.49 -8.91
C THR A 50 12.69 15.84 -8.00
N SER A 51 11.78 15.04 -8.57
CA SER A 51 10.78 14.32 -7.77
C SER A 51 11.43 13.25 -6.88
N LEU A 52 12.43 12.50 -7.37
CA LEU A 52 13.18 11.53 -6.56
C LEU A 52 13.87 12.18 -5.37
N LEU A 53 14.47 13.36 -5.56
CA LEU A 53 15.06 14.13 -4.46
C LEU A 53 14.03 14.48 -3.39
N ALA A 54 12.84 14.95 -3.77
CA ALA A 54 11.77 15.31 -2.83
C ALA A 54 11.11 14.09 -2.17
N ILE A 55 11.11 12.94 -2.84
CA ILE A 55 10.56 11.69 -2.29
C ILE A 55 11.36 11.17 -1.11
N ILE A 56 12.69 11.29 -1.10
CA ILE A 56 13.54 10.76 -0.03
C ILE A 56 13.12 11.28 1.35
N PRO A 57 13.13 12.60 1.64
CA PRO A 57 12.76 13.10 2.96
C PRO A 57 11.27 12.86 3.28
N THR A 58 10.40 12.89 2.27
CA THR A 58 8.98 12.61 2.43
C THR A 58 8.72 11.16 2.84
N SER A 59 9.38 10.19 2.18
CA SER A 59 9.26 8.78 2.50
C SER A 59 9.88 8.43 3.85
N ILE A 60 11.00 9.05 4.22
CA ILE A 60 11.60 8.90 5.55
C ILE A 60 10.63 9.34 6.64
N SER A 61 10.05 10.54 6.52
CA SER A 61 9.12 11.07 7.52
C SER A 61 7.85 10.21 7.67
N GLY A 62 7.30 9.77 6.55
CA GLY A 62 6.17 8.85 6.52
C GLY A 62 6.51 7.48 7.09
N ALA A 63 7.64 6.88 6.70
CA ALA A 63 8.09 5.57 7.17
C ALA A 63 8.31 5.56 8.69
N ILE A 64 8.98 6.57 9.26
CA ILE A 64 9.16 6.71 10.71
C ILE A 64 7.82 6.70 11.44
N THR A 65 6.84 7.44 10.92
CA THR A 65 5.50 7.51 11.52
C THR A 65 4.79 6.16 11.44
N HIS A 66 4.88 5.46 10.31
CA HIS A 66 4.29 4.12 10.15
C HIS A 66 4.95 3.07 11.03
N ILE A 67 6.28 3.13 11.22
CA ILE A 67 7.01 2.26 12.15
C ILE A 67 6.54 2.51 13.58
N ARG A 68 6.48 3.78 14.03
CA ARG A 68 5.98 4.14 15.36
C ARG A 68 4.53 3.72 15.57
N ASN A 69 3.72 3.77 14.52
CA ASN A 69 2.31 3.37 14.54
C ASN A 69 2.10 1.85 14.43
N LYS A 70 3.16 1.06 14.24
CA LYS A 70 3.10 -0.40 13.99
C LYS A 70 2.20 -0.76 12.79
N THR A 71 2.14 0.12 11.78
CA THR A 71 1.34 -0.03 10.55
C THR A 71 2.21 -0.40 9.35
N CYS A 72 3.28 -1.15 9.55
CA CYS A 72 4.18 -1.61 8.48
C CYS A 72 4.75 -2.98 8.80
N VAL A 73 5.31 -3.63 7.78
CA VAL A 73 6.08 -4.88 7.88
C VAL A 73 7.51 -4.57 7.42
N PRO A 74 8.43 -4.23 8.37
CA PRO A 74 9.76 -3.73 8.01
C PRO A 74 10.57 -4.73 7.19
N GLN A 75 10.48 -6.02 7.50
CA GLN A 75 11.23 -7.08 6.80
C GLN A 75 10.94 -7.10 5.29
N ILE A 76 9.66 -7.06 4.91
CA ILE A 76 9.23 -7.03 3.49
C ILE A 76 9.60 -5.68 2.87
N GLY A 77 9.46 -4.57 3.63
CA GLY A 77 9.82 -3.23 3.17
C GLY A 77 11.30 -3.11 2.82
N VAL A 78 12.18 -3.62 3.70
CA VAL A 78 13.64 -3.62 3.46
C VAL A 78 13.99 -4.54 2.28
N ALA A 79 13.44 -5.76 2.23
CA ALA A 79 13.69 -6.69 1.12
C ALA A 79 13.28 -6.08 -0.23
N ALA A 80 12.10 -5.45 -0.29
CA ALA A 80 11.63 -4.76 -1.50
C ALA A 80 12.50 -3.53 -1.80
N GLY A 81 12.92 -2.77 -0.79
CA GLY A 81 13.81 -1.62 -0.96
C GLY A 81 15.16 -2.01 -1.54
N VAL A 82 15.79 -3.05 -1.01
CA VAL A 82 17.10 -3.54 -1.50
C VAL A 82 16.98 -4.10 -2.92
N GLY A 83 15.97 -4.94 -3.19
CA GLY A 83 15.70 -5.42 -4.55
C GLY A 83 15.45 -4.29 -5.55
N GLY A 84 14.72 -3.25 -5.12
CA GLY A 84 14.46 -2.06 -5.94
C GLY A 84 15.65 -1.12 -6.09
N ALA A 85 16.54 -1.03 -5.09
CA ALA A 85 17.69 -0.13 -5.11
C ALA A 85 18.65 -0.44 -6.28
N VAL A 86 18.93 -1.73 -6.48
CA VAL A 86 19.80 -2.17 -7.59
C VAL A 86 19.17 -1.88 -8.95
N THR A 87 17.89 -2.20 -9.09
CA THR A 87 17.17 -2.07 -10.36
C THR A 87 16.72 -0.65 -10.68
N SER A 88 16.61 0.23 -9.68
CA SER A 88 16.25 1.64 -9.88
C SER A 88 17.31 2.39 -10.67
N VAL A 89 18.59 2.08 -10.48
CA VAL A 89 19.69 2.66 -11.26
C VAL A 89 19.57 2.30 -12.75
N LEU A 90 19.21 1.02 -13.04
CA LEU A 90 18.95 0.58 -14.41
C LEU A 90 17.76 1.35 -15.02
N GLY A 91 16.71 1.59 -14.24
CA GLY A 91 15.58 2.40 -14.66
C GLY A 91 15.97 3.83 -15.03
N VAL A 92 16.84 4.47 -14.23
CA VAL A 92 17.38 5.80 -14.51
C VAL A 92 18.19 5.82 -15.81
N GLN A 93 19.08 4.85 -16.01
CA GLN A 93 19.86 4.75 -17.24
C GLN A 93 18.96 4.61 -18.47
N LEU A 94 17.95 3.75 -18.39
CA LEU A 94 16.98 3.57 -19.46
C LEU A 94 16.19 4.85 -19.75
N ALA A 95 15.82 5.62 -18.73
CA ALA A 95 15.16 6.91 -18.90
C ALA A 95 16.02 7.93 -19.63
N ASN A 96 17.33 7.97 -19.34
CA ASN A 96 18.26 8.90 -19.98
C ASN A 96 18.55 8.59 -21.47
N ILE A 97 18.38 7.33 -21.89
CA ILE A 97 18.50 6.92 -23.29
C ILE A 97 17.19 7.17 -24.05
N SER A 98 16.06 7.19 -23.34
CA SER A 98 14.72 7.31 -23.94
C SER A 98 14.35 8.78 -24.22
N PRO A 99 13.60 9.08 -25.28
CA PRO A 99 13.06 10.41 -25.50
C PRO A 99 12.07 10.79 -24.38
N GLY A 100 12.08 12.05 -23.94
CA GLY A 100 11.32 12.51 -22.78
C GLY A 100 9.80 12.27 -22.87
N TRP A 101 9.21 12.36 -24.06
CA TRP A 101 7.79 12.06 -24.25
C TRP A 101 7.47 10.59 -23.98
N LEU A 102 8.39 9.67 -24.32
CA LEU A 102 8.20 8.23 -24.06
C LEU A 102 8.23 7.94 -22.56
N VAL A 103 9.12 8.60 -21.81
CA VAL A 103 9.18 8.46 -20.35
C VAL A 103 7.86 8.87 -19.70
N MET A 104 7.28 10.00 -20.13
CA MET A 104 6.01 10.50 -19.57
C MET A 104 4.82 9.65 -20.00
N LEU A 105 4.80 9.15 -21.24
CA LEU A 105 3.74 8.27 -21.72
C LEU A 105 3.75 6.93 -20.96
N VAL A 106 4.91 6.31 -20.79
CA VAL A 106 5.07 5.08 -20.00
C VAL A 106 4.65 5.32 -18.55
N ALA A 107 5.04 6.48 -17.97
CA ALA A 107 4.58 6.88 -16.64
C ALA A 107 3.05 6.90 -16.54
N ALA A 108 2.38 7.58 -17.47
CA ALA A 108 0.93 7.69 -17.48
C ALA A 108 0.25 6.33 -17.61
N VAL A 109 0.75 5.45 -18.49
CA VAL A 109 0.21 4.09 -18.70
C VAL A 109 0.33 3.24 -17.43
N ILE A 110 1.51 3.24 -16.79
CA ILE A 110 1.73 2.44 -15.58
C ILE A 110 0.89 2.95 -14.42
N ILE A 111 0.78 4.27 -14.25
CA ILE A 111 -0.05 4.89 -13.21
C ILE A 111 -1.53 4.57 -13.45
N PHE A 112 -2.00 4.67 -14.69
CA PHE A 112 -3.38 4.35 -15.06
C PHE A 112 -3.71 2.88 -14.82
N TYR A 113 -2.80 1.96 -15.19
CA TYR A 113 -2.95 0.52 -14.92
C TYR A 113 -3.06 0.24 -13.41
N SER A 114 -2.21 0.90 -12.59
CA SER A 114 -2.26 0.78 -11.14
C SER A 114 -3.58 1.32 -10.56
N ALA A 115 -4.07 2.46 -11.09
CA ALA A 115 -5.36 3.05 -10.71
C ALA A 115 -6.51 2.08 -10.98
N TYR A 116 -6.55 1.50 -12.19
CA TYR A 116 -7.57 0.55 -12.59
C TYR A 116 -7.61 -0.71 -11.71
N ASN A 117 -6.45 -1.29 -11.42
CA ASN A 117 -6.36 -2.45 -10.54
C ASN A 117 -6.83 -2.15 -9.12
N MET A 118 -6.50 -0.97 -8.59
CA MET A 118 -6.94 -0.54 -7.26
C MET A 118 -8.44 -0.27 -7.23
N PHE A 119 -9.00 0.34 -8.28
CA PHE A 119 -10.42 0.58 -8.40
C PHE A 119 -11.24 -0.71 -8.40
N LYS A 120 -10.82 -1.71 -9.18
CA LYS A 120 -11.44 -3.05 -9.16
C LYS A 120 -11.44 -3.67 -7.75
N LYS A 121 -10.35 -3.53 -7.01
CA LYS A 121 -10.24 -4.04 -5.65
C LYS A 121 -11.06 -3.25 -4.64
N ALA A 122 -11.24 -1.94 -4.86
CA ALA A 122 -12.07 -1.08 -4.02
C ALA A 122 -13.56 -1.46 -4.12
N ILE A 123 -14.04 -1.78 -5.33
CA ILE A 123 -15.42 -2.22 -5.56
C ILE A 123 -15.71 -3.58 -4.89
N LYS A 124 -14.74 -4.51 -4.93
CA LYS A 124 -14.90 -5.84 -4.32
C LYS A 124 -14.83 -5.84 -2.78
N CYS A 125 -14.49 -4.70 -2.16
CA CYS A 125 -14.40 -4.60 -0.71
C CYS A 125 -15.80 -4.39 -0.10
N PRO A 126 -16.26 -5.21 0.89
CA PRO A 126 -17.59 -5.06 1.51
C PRO A 126 -17.77 -3.67 2.13
N LYS A 127 -19.01 -3.14 2.12
CA LYS A 127 -19.32 -1.86 2.79
C LYS A 127 -19.15 -2.01 4.30
N PRO A 128 -18.49 -1.08 5.01
CA PRO A 128 -18.58 -1.03 6.46
C PRO A 128 -20.03 -0.71 6.84
N GLY A 129 -20.72 -1.66 7.46
CA GLY A 129 -22.14 -1.53 7.83
C GLY A 129 -23.02 -2.73 7.47
N SER A 130 -22.63 -3.56 6.50
CA SER A 130 -23.44 -4.73 6.13
C SER A 130 -23.27 -5.95 7.06
N ALA A 131 -22.40 -5.86 8.07
CA ALA A 131 -22.24 -6.91 9.08
C ALA A 131 -23.13 -6.70 10.32
N GLU A 132 -23.64 -5.48 10.56
CA GLU A 132 -24.54 -5.22 11.71
C GLU A 132 -26.02 -5.42 11.37
N ASP A 133 -26.41 -5.26 10.12
CA ASP A 133 -27.81 -5.47 9.70
C ASP A 133 -28.18 -6.95 9.54
N GLY A 134 -27.20 -7.84 9.33
CA GLY A 134 -27.41 -9.28 9.27
C GLY A 134 -27.67 -9.95 10.63
N VAL A 135 -27.21 -9.33 11.73
CA VAL A 135 -27.43 -9.85 13.09
C VAL A 135 -28.75 -9.37 13.69
N LYS A 136 -29.27 -8.22 13.25
CA LYS A 136 -30.57 -7.69 13.71
C LYS A 136 -31.76 -8.25 12.94
N ALA A 137 -31.58 -8.77 11.73
CA ALA A 137 -32.65 -9.41 10.97
C ALA A 137 -32.91 -10.87 11.37
N GLY A 138 -31.99 -11.52 12.09
CA GLY A 138 -32.14 -12.88 12.63
C GLY A 138 -32.76 -12.97 14.03
N ALA A 139 -32.95 -11.83 14.71
CA ALA A 139 -33.45 -11.80 16.09
C ALA A 139 -34.95 -11.44 16.22
N SER A 140 -35.66 -11.19 15.10
CA SER A 140 -37.07 -10.78 15.17
C SER A 140 -38.08 -11.73 14.52
N THR A 141 -37.66 -12.98 14.19
CA THR A 141 -38.61 -14.01 13.70
C THR A 141 -38.40 -15.32 14.42
N GLY A 142 -38.69 -15.33 15.73
CA GLY A 142 -38.57 -16.52 16.53
C GLY A 142 -39.30 -16.44 17.88
N ALA A 143 -40.44 -15.73 17.90
CA ALA A 143 -41.33 -15.75 19.05
C ALA A 143 -42.71 -16.20 18.59
N SER A 144 -42.90 -17.50 18.48
CA SER A 144 -44.16 -18.22 18.73
C SER A 144 -44.07 -19.64 18.12
N ALA A 145 -43.62 -20.61 18.91
CA ALA A 145 -44.07 -21.99 18.86
C ALA A 145 -43.72 -22.61 20.23
N ASP A 146 -44.71 -22.56 21.08
CA ASP A 146 -44.73 -23.15 22.40
C ASP A 146 -44.43 -24.64 22.45
N ALA A 147 -43.82 -24.99 23.58
CA ALA A 147 -44.14 -26.16 24.41
C ALA A 147 -44.13 -27.51 23.70
N LYS A 148 -43.05 -28.21 23.81
CA LYS A 148 -43.04 -29.62 24.26
C LYS A 148 -41.68 -30.24 23.97
N MET A 149 -40.88 -30.32 24.95
CA MET A 149 -40.12 -31.51 25.30
C MET A 149 -39.13 -31.18 26.44
N GLU A 150 -39.69 -31.13 27.64
CA GLU A 150 -38.93 -31.50 28.83
C GLU A 150 -38.59 -32.98 28.76
N ALA A 151 -37.51 -33.30 29.37
CA ALA A 151 -36.96 -34.62 29.67
C ALA A 151 -35.98 -35.19 28.62
N MET A 152 -34.75 -35.03 28.88
CA MET A 152 -33.80 -36.08 29.18
C MET A 152 -32.34 -35.59 29.22
N ALA A 153 -31.80 -35.83 30.38
CA ALA A 153 -30.41 -36.17 30.64
C ALA A 153 -29.42 -35.03 30.80
N GLY A 154 -29.33 -34.60 32.04
CA GLY A 154 -28.08 -34.17 32.63
C GLY A 154 -27.06 -35.30 32.57
N VAL A 155 -25.87 -34.97 32.14
CA VAL A 155 -24.65 -35.72 32.45
C VAL A 155 -23.64 -34.76 33.03
N ASN A 156 -23.56 -34.82 34.37
CA ASN A 156 -22.46 -34.35 35.17
C ASN A 156 -21.17 -35.03 34.72
N CYS A 157 -20.14 -34.27 34.44
CA CYS A 157 -18.76 -34.74 34.53
C CYS A 157 -18.16 -34.18 35.82
N ALA A 158 -18.26 -34.96 36.88
CA ALA A 158 -17.44 -34.82 38.07
C ALA A 158 -16.23 -35.76 37.97
N SER A 159 -15.09 -35.23 38.31
CA SER A 159 -13.78 -35.86 38.50
C SER A 159 -13.86 -37.10 39.42
N SER A 160 -13.09 -38.13 39.13
CA SER A 160 -12.17 -38.80 40.07
C SER A 160 -11.57 -40.08 39.50
N GLY A 161 -10.30 -40.16 39.44
CA GLY A 161 -9.36 -41.09 39.98
C GLY A 161 -9.32 -42.55 39.52
N LYS A 162 -8.12 -42.92 39.08
CA LYS A 162 -7.36 -44.16 39.31
C LYS A 162 -7.75 -45.48 38.58
N ASP A 163 -6.68 -45.94 37.91
CA ASP A 163 -6.23 -47.33 37.74
C ASP A 163 -6.99 -48.28 36.81
N GLY A 164 -6.21 -48.81 35.85
CA GLY A 164 -6.53 -50.13 35.28
C GLY A 164 -6.26 -50.26 33.79
N LYS A 165 -5.18 -50.94 33.46
CA LYS A 165 -4.90 -51.59 32.19
C LYS A 165 -6.15 -52.22 31.57
N ASP A 166 -6.37 -52.02 30.25
CA ASP A 166 -6.44 -53.13 29.32
C ASP A 166 -6.66 -52.66 27.88
N ASN A 167 -5.96 -53.36 27.01
CA ASN A 167 -6.05 -53.36 25.55
C ASN A 167 -7.44 -53.67 25.01
N SER A 168 -8.02 -52.84 24.14
CA SER A 168 -8.78 -53.37 22.98
C SER A 168 -9.04 -52.28 21.95
N LEU A 169 -8.75 -52.60 20.71
CA LEU A 169 -9.07 -51.90 19.48
C LEU A 169 -10.55 -51.53 19.40
N ALA A 170 -10.85 -50.28 19.13
CA ALA A 170 -12.12 -49.84 18.57
C ALA A 170 -11.92 -48.75 17.54
N PRO A 171 -12.66 -48.77 16.41
CA PRO A 171 -12.36 -48.04 15.20
C PRO A 171 -12.75 -46.55 15.32
N SER A 172 -11.91 -45.69 14.76
CA SER A 172 -12.16 -44.26 14.59
C SER A 172 -13.45 -43.96 13.83
N PRO A 173 -14.25 -42.97 14.25
CA PRO A 173 -15.41 -42.54 13.47
C PRO A 173 -14.95 -41.81 12.22
N LYS A 174 -15.25 -42.37 11.04
CA LYS A 174 -15.17 -41.71 9.75
C LYS A 174 -16.14 -40.53 9.74
N CYS A 175 -15.61 -39.32 9.70
CA CYS A 175 -16.38 -38.12 9.36
C CYS A 175 -16.75 -38.16 7.88
N THR A 176 -17.96 -38.63 7.57
CA THR A 176 -18.57 -38.52 6.24
C THR A 176 -19.37 -37.25 6.13
N ASN A 177 -18.71 -36.09 6.15
CA ASN A 177 -19.34 -34.86 5.66
C ASN A 177 -18.26 -33.84 5.28
N THR A 178 -17.81 -33.93 4.03
CA THR A 178 -16.79 -33.07 3.43
C THR A 178 -17.22 -31.61 3.32
N ASN A 179 -18.48 -31.28 3.61
CA ASN A 179 -18.98 -29.90 3.53
C ASN A 179 -18.96 -29.13 4.87
N ALA A 180 -18.68 -29.81 5.98
CA ALA A 180 -18.61 -29.15 7.30
C ALA A 180 -17.19 -28.59 7.59
N CYS A 181 -16.13 -29.18 7.02
CA CYS A 181 -14.76 -28.67 7.21
C CYS A 181 -14.42 -27.45 6.34
N ALA A 182 -15.11 -27.26 5.21
CA ALA A 182 -14.88 -26.10 4.35
C ALA A 182 -15.54 -24.80 4.87
N GLN A 183 -16.48 -24.88 5.82
CA GLN A 183 -17.14 -23.72 6.42
C GLN A 183 -16.52 -23.27 7.74
N ALA A 184 -15.68 -24.07 8.37
CA ALA A 184 -14.98 -23.70 9.61
C ALA A 184 -13.84 -22.71 9.41
N ASP A 185 -13.24 -22.67 8.21
CA ASP A 185 -12.09 -21.79 7.91
C ASP A 185 -12.48 -20.36 7.49
N VAL A 186 -13.77 -20.09 7.26
CA VAL A 186 -14.23 -18.76 6.81
C VAL A 186 -14.69 -17.87 7.97
N ASN A 187 -14.96 -18.43 9.18
CA ASN A 187 -15.54 -17.68 10.29
C ASN A 187 -14.59 -17.38 11.46
N ALA A 188 -13.29 -17.65 11.32
CA ALA A 188 -12.28 -17.36 12.34
C ALA A 188 -11.54 -16.04 12.14
N GLN A 189 -12.16 -15.02 11.52
CA GLN A 189 -11.64 -13.65 11.56
C GLN A 189 -12.34 -12.84 12.65
N SER A 190 -12.04 -13.20 13.90
CA SER A 190 -12.34 -12.38 15.07
C SER A 190 -11.55 -11.06 14.99
N PRO A 191 -12.15 -9.90 15.33
CA PRO A 191 -11.48 -8.59 15.28
C PRO A 191 -10.33 -8.40 16.26
N ASN A 192 -10.00 -9.38 17.09
CA ASN A 192 -9.01 -9.26 18.17
C ASN A 192 -7.68 -9.99 17.94
N ALA A 193 -7.38 -10.48 16.73
CA ALA A 193 -6.08 -11.06 16.41
C ALA A 193 -5.10 -10.02 15.84
N ILE A 194 -4.91 -8.86 16.50
CA ILE A 194 -3.95 -7.81 16.08
C ILE A 194 -2.60 -7.94 16.79
N SER A 195 -2.26 -9.06 17.37
CA SER A 195 -0.99 -9.23 18.11
C SER A 195 -0.32 -10.58 17.96
N SER A 196 -0.44 -11.25 16.83
CA SER A 196 0.53 -12.26 16.43
C SER A 196 1.41 -11.67 15.32
N GLU A 197 2.69 -11.49 15.63
CA GLU A 197 3.77 -11.27 14.69
C GLU A 197 3.71 -12.42 13.68
N GLN A 198 3.06 -12.17 12.53
CA GLN A 198 3.04 -13.14 11.43
C GLN A 198 4.48 -13.32 11.01
N ALA A 199 5.07 -14.43 11.37
CA ALA A 199 6.39 -14.83 10.87
C ALA A 199 6.25 -15.02 9.36
N PHE A 200 6.62 -13.98 8.60
CA PHE A 200 6.62 -14.04 7.13
C PHE A 200 7.60 -15.09 6.68
N SER A 201 7.14 -15.99 5.81
CA SER A 201 7.97 -17.05 5.24
C SER A 201 9.12 -16.45 4.42
N LYS A 202 10.23 -17.18 4.31
CA LYS A 202 11.34 -16.81 3.40
C LYS A 202 10.83 -16.54 1.98
N ARG A 203 9.77 -17.22 1.55
CA ARG A 203 9.10 -16.99 0.26
C ARG A 203 8.50 -15.59 0.14
N ASP A 204 7.87 -15.07 1.19
CA ASP A 204 7.26 -13.74 1.18
C ASP A 204 8.31 -12.64 1.08
N ILE A 205 9.48 -12.85 1.69
CA ILE A 205 10.63 -11.94 1.58
C ILE A 205 11.17 -11.91 0.15
N ILE A 206 11.28 -13.08 -0.50
CA ILE A 206 11.72 -13.20 -1.90
C ILE A 206 10.70 -12.53 -2.84
N TYR A 207 9.40 -12.77 -2.63
CA TYR A 207 8.36 -12.06 -3.39
C TYR A 207 8.41 -10.55 -3.15
N GLY A 208 8.67 -10.11 -1.91
CA GLY A 208 8.91 -8.72 -1.59
C GLY A 208 10.06 -8.12 -2.41
N ALA A 209 11.21 -8.80 -2.46
CA ALA A 209 12.38 -8.37 -3.23
C ALA A 209 12.10 -8.32 -4.75
N LEU A 210 11.38 -9.32 -5.30
CA LEU A 210 10.99 -9.33 -6.71
C LEU A 210 10.02 -8.18 -7.05
N ILE A 211 9.03 -7.94 -6.21
CA ILE A 211 8.12 -6.79 -6.36
C ILE A 211 8.91 -5.49 -6.30
N GLY A 212 9.87 -5.40 -5.37
CA GLY A 212 10.79 -4.28 -5.26
C GLY A 212 11.62 -4.07 -6.52
N ALA A 213 12.17 -5.14 -7.09
CA ALA A 213 12.95 -5.06 -8.32
C ALA A 213 12.15 -4.51 -9.50
N VAL A 214 10.94 -5.01 -9.72
CA VAL A 214 10.04 -4.50 -10.78
C VAL A 214 9.66 -3.04 -10.53
N ALA A 215 9.29 -2.71 -9.28
CA ALA A 215 8.94 -1.35 -8.91
C ALA A 215 10.16 -0.39 -8.95
N GLY A 216 11.37 -0.90 -8.69
CA GLY A 216 12.61 -0.15 -8.79
C GLY A 216 12.89 0.31 -10.21
N VAL A 217 12.81 -0.58 -11.21
CA VAL A 217 12.96 -0.21 -12.63
C VAL A 217 11.94 0.88 -12.99
N ALA A 218 10.66 0.66 -12.67
CA ALA A 218 9.60 1.62 -12.96
C ALA A 218 9.83 2.95 -12.23
N SER A 219 10.28 2.91 -10.98
CA SER A 219 10.58 4.10 -10.18
C SER A 219 11.74 4.91 -10.75
N GLY A 220 12.84 4.26 -11.11
CA GLY A 220 14.00 4.91 -11.71
C GLY A 220 13.67 5.52 -13.08
N TYR A 221 12.86 4.81 -13.88
CA TYR A 221 12.46 5.28 -15.20
C TYR A 221 11.51 6.47 -15.15
N VAL A 222 10.48 6.39 -14.31
CA VAL A 222 9.39 7.39 -14.23
C VAL A 222 9.68 8.51 -13.22
N GLY A 223 10.52 8.25 -12.21
CA GLY A 223 10.79 9.20 -11.13
C GLY A 223 9.70 9.30 -10.06
N VAL A 224 8.79 8.33 -9.98
CA VAL A 224 7.59 8.39 -9.11
C VAL A 224 7.79 7.72 -7.74
N GLY A 225 8.92 7.04 -7.52
CA GLY A 225 9.22 6.42 -6.22
C GLY A 225 8.68 5.00 -6.01
N GLY A 226 8.08 4.36 -7.02
CA GLY A 226 7.72 2.93 -7.00
C GLY A 226 6.58 2.50 -6.06
N GLY A 227 6.23 3.29 -5.05
CA GLY A 227 5.19 2.95 -4.08
C GLY A 227 3.81 2.72 -4.70
N PHE A 228 3.49 3.47 -5.76
CA PHE A 228 2.24 3.33 -6.50
C PHE A 228 2.06 1.95 -7.15
N LEU A 229 3.16 1.27 -7.47
CA LEU A 229 3.15 -0.08 -8.02
C LEU A 229 3.28 -1.14 -6.91
N MET A 230 4.09 -0.86 -5.86
CA MET A 230 4.30 -1.79 -4.74
C MET A 230 3.02 -2.03 -3.95
N VAL A 231 2.23 -0.97 -3.63
CA VAL A 231 1.00 -1.11 -2.83
C VAL A 231 0.02 -2.09 -3.46
N PRO A 232 -0.42 -1.96 -4.74
CA PRO A 232 -1.33 -2.92 -5.36
C PRO A 232 -0.74 -4.33 -5.48
N LEU A 233 0.59 -4.47 -5.63
CA LEU A 233 1.27 -5.76 -5.69
C LEU A 233 1.33 -6.44 -4.32
N PHE A 234 1.60 -5.72 -3.24
CA PHE A 234 1.55 -6.25 -1.88
C PHE A 234 0.16 -6.74 -1.50
N LEU A 235 -0.89 -6.01 -1.90
CA LEU A 235 -2.26 -6.45 -1.70
C LEU A 235 -2.62 -7.71 -2.51
N SER A 236 -2.03 -7.87 -3.73
CA SER A 236 -2.40 -8.95 -4.63
C SER A 236 -1.66 -10.24 -4.38
N LYS A 237 -0.35 -10.13 -4.09
CA LYS A 237 0.56 -11.27 -4.03
C LYS A 237 0.84 -11.73 -2.61
N LEU A 238 0.91 -10.78 -1.68
CA LEU A 238 1.24 -11.04 -0.28
C LEU A 238 0.02 -10.94 0.65
N ASN A 239 -1.18 -10.61 0.11
CA ASN A 239 -2.42 -10.42 0.88
C ASN A 239 -2.27 -9.50 2.10
N ILE A 240 -1.32 -8.56 2.04
CA ILE A 240 -1.09 -7.59 3.12
C ILE A 240 -2.23 -6.57 3.10
N PRO A 241 -2.89 -6.27 4.24
CA PRO A 241 -3.95 -5.25 4.30
C PRO A 241 -3.43 -3.88 3.89
N MET A 242 -4.28 -3.04 3.27
CA MET A 242 -3.91 -1.75 2.68
C MET A 242 -3.12 -0.86 3.66
N LYS A 243 -3.54 -0.80 4.93
CA LYS A 243 -2.88 0.02 5.96
C LYS A 243 -1.44 -0.42 6.22
N LYS A 244 -1.16 -1.73 6.23
CA LYS A 244 0.20 -2.26 6.40
C LYS A 244 1.00 -2.14 5.10
N ALA A 245 0.37 -2.33 3.95
CA ALA A 245 1.02 -2.19 2.64
C ALA A 245 1.53 -0.77 2.40
N SER A 246 0.75 0.27 2.79
CA SER A 246 1.16 1.67 2.69
C SER A 246 2.43 1.98 3.51
N GLY A 247 2.50 1.52 4.76
CA GLY A 247 3.70 1.73 5.58
C GLY A 247 4.92 0.96 5.07
N THR A 248 4.70 -0.27 4.60
CA THR A 248 5.76 -1.14 4.05
C THR A 248 6.36 -0.57 2.77
N SER A 249 5.51 -0.04 1.88
CA SER A 249 5.97 0.59 0.64
C SER A 249 6.79 1.85 0.88
N LEU A 250 6.46 2.68 1.90
CA LEU A 250 7.27 3.86 2.24
C LEU A 250 8.69 3.50 2.67
N ILE A 251 8.87 2.40 3.43
CA ILE A 251 10.20 1.89 3.80
C ILE A 251 10.97 1.49 2.53
N ALA A 252 10.31 0.75 1.64
CA ALA A 252 10.94 0.32 0.39
C ALA A 252 11.30 1.51 -0.51
N VAL A 253 10.38 2.48 -0.66
CA VAL A 253 10.60 3.70 -1.46
C VAL A 253 11.77 4.52 -0.91
N CYS A 254 11.89 4.65 0.41
CA CYS A 254 13.00 5.35 1.03
C CYS A 254 14.36 4.75 0.60
N ILE A 255 14.47 3.42 0.60
CA ILE A 255 15.72 2.72 0.26
C ILE A 255 16.02 2.80 -1.23
N LEU A 256 15.02 2.56 -2.09
CA LEU A 256 15.25 2.54 -3.55
C LEU A 256 15.40 3.95 -4.18
N ALA A 257 14.84 4.99 -3.55
CA ALA A 257 14.92 6.34 -4.08
C ALA A 257 16.33 6.95 -3.95
N ILE A 258 17.12 6.51 -2.95
CA ILE A 258 18.47 7.04 -2.73
C ILE A 258 19.39 6.78 -3.92
N PRO A 259 19.62 5.54 -4.38
CA PRO A 259 20.51 5.30 -5.51
C PRO A 259 19.97 5.87 -6.83
N ALA A 260 18.63 5.89 -7.01
CA ALA A 260 17.99 6.51 -8.16
C ALA A 260 18.23 8.03 -8.19
N ALA A 261 18.11 8.73 -7.06
CA ALA A 261 18.34 10.16 -6.97
C ALA A 261 19.83 10.51 -7.17
N ILE A 262 20.74 9.72 -6.62
CA ILE A 262 22.18 9.88 -6.83
C ILE A 262 22.52 9.74 -8.32
N SER A 263 21.95 8.71 -8.97
CA SER A 263 22.15 8.50 -10.40
C SER A 263 21.60 9.65 -11.23
N GLN A 264 20.39 10.16 -10.96
CA GLN A 264 19.83 11.33 -11.66
C GLN A 264 20.63 12.61 -11.39
N PHE A 265 21.18 12.76 -10.20
CA PHE A 265 22.04 13.88 -9.85
C PHE A 265 23.34 13.85 -10.68
N SER A 266 23.94 12.67 -10.88
CA SER A 266 25.14 12.51 -11.71
C SER A 266 24.91 12.88 -13.19
N TYR A 267 23.67 12.74 -13.67
CA TYR A 267 23.28 13.18 -15.03
C TYR A 267 22.89 14.67 -15.10
N GLY A 268 22.91 15.40 -13.99
CA GLY A 268 22.50 16.81 -13.94
C GLY A 268 20.97 17.03 -14.04
N ASN A 269 20.19 16.00 -13.89
CA ASN A 269 18.73 16.02 -14.04
C ASN A 269 18.00 16.37 -12.74
N VAL A 270 18.57 17.22 -11.87
CA VAL A 270 17.97 17.54 -10.57
C VAL A 270 17.95 19.04 -10.32
N SER A 271 16.76 19.61 -10.12
CA SER A 271 16.62 20.98 -9.62
C SER A 271 16.56 20.96 -8.09
N ILE A 272 17.67 21.27 -7.43
CA ILE A 272 17.79 21.23 -5.97
C ILE A 272 16.77 22.16 -5.31
N VAL A 273 16.62 23.38 -5.82
CA VAL A 273 15.74 24.40 -5.23
C VAL A 273 14.27 23.96 -5.27
N ALA A 274 13.78 23.50 -6.42
CA ALA A 274 12.41 23.02 -6.56
C ALA A 274 12.15 21.73 -5.72
N GLY A 275 13.14 20.80 -5.71
CA GLY A 275 13.06 19.57 -4.94
C GLY A 275 13.00 19.83 -3.42
N LEU A 276 13.83 20.75 -2.91
CA LEU A 276 13.83 21.12 -1.49
C LEU A 276 12.55 21.87 -1.10
N ALA A 277 12.06 22.78 -1.95
CA ALA A 277 10.80 23.49 -1.69
C ALA A 277 9.62 22.52 -1.52
N LEU A 278 9.50 21.54 -2.43
CA LEU A 278 8.51 20.47 -2.33
C LEU A 278 8.72 19.62 -1.07
N ALA A 279 9.96 19.26 -0.75
CA ALA A 279 10.28 18.44 0.41
C ALA A 279 9.91 19.12 1.72
N ILE A 280 10.19 20.43 1.87
CA ILE A 280 9.86 21.22 3.07
C ILE A 280 8.34 21.16 3.34
N GLY A 281 7.51 21.28 2.31
CA GLY A 281 6.06 21.13 2.44
C GLY A 281 5.63 19.68 2.68
N ALA A 282 6.26 18.74 1.98
CA ALA A 282 5.84 17.34 2.00
C ALA A 282 6.17 16.60 3.31
N ILE A 283 7.24 16.97 4.02
CA ILE A 283 7.61 16.36 5.31
C ILE A 283 6.48 16.47 6.35
N PRO A 284 6.00 17.69 6.73
CA PRO A 284 4.91 17.81 7.70
C PRO A 284 3.62 17.17 7.17
N GLY A 285 3.34 17.28 5.87
CA GLY A 285 2.21 16.61 5.24
C GLY A 285 2.25 15.09 5.42
N ALA A 286 3.39 14.45 5.16
CA ALA A 286 3.55 13.01 5.28
C ALA A 286 3.41 12.52 6.74
N LEU A 287 3.93 13.26 7.71
CA LEU A 287 3.75 12.97 9.13
C LEU A 287 2.26 12.97 9.51
N PHE A 288 1.52 13.98 9.05
CA PHE A 288 0.10 14.12 9.32
C PHE A 288 -0.72 13.02 8.63
N GLY A 289 -0.47 12.77 7.34
CA GLY A 289 -1.12 11.72 6.57
C GLY A 289 -0.92 10.32 7.17
N ALA A 290 0.31 9.98 7.56
CA ALA A 290 0.64 8.72 8.19
C ALA A 290 -0.01 8.52 9.58
N LYS A 291 -0.28 9.62 10.32
CA LYS A 291 -1.05 9.54 11.58
C LYS A 291 -2.53 9.28 11.32
N MET A 292 -3.08 9.82 10.24
CA MET A 292 -4.50 9.67 9.92
C MET A 292 -4.89 8.27 9.44
N ILE A 293 -3.95 7.45 8.96
CA ILE A 293 -4.24 6.14 8.35
C ILE A 293 -5.03 5.20 9.27
N LYS A 294 -4.84 5.32 10.60
CA LYS A 294 -5.56 4.50 11.58
C LYS A 294 -7.06 4.79 11.60
N LYS A 295 -7.45 6.04 11.35
CA LYS A 295 -8.84 6.53 11.39
C LYS A 295 -9.60 6.28 10.10
N VAL A 296 -8.91 6.07 8.98
CA VAL A 296 -9.54 5.92 7.67
C VAL A 296 -9.91 4.46 7.42
N PRO A 297 -11.15 4.15 7.03
CA PRO A 297 -11.55 2.79 6.66
C PRO A 297 -10.82 2.33 5.40
N GLU A 298 -10.51 1.04 5.32
CA GLU A 298 -9.70 0.47 4.24
C GLU A 298 -10.32 0.67 2.85
N ARG A 299 -11.64 0.59 2.76
CA ARG A 299 -12.37 0.84 1.52
C ARG A 299 -12.17 2.26 1.01
N THR A 300 -12.33 3.27 1.86
CA THR A 300 -12.10 4.68 1.51
C THR A 300 -10.66 4.91 1.07
N LEU A 301 -9.70 4.26 1.77
CA LEU A 301 -8.29 4.36 1.41
C LEU A 301 -8.02 3.85 -0.01
N ARG A 302 -8.63 2.73 -0.41
CA ARG A 302 -8.52 2.18 -1.77
C ARG A 302 -9.16 3.08 -2.83
N PHE A 303 -10.32 3.68 -2.54
CA PHE A 303 -10.97 4.62 -3.45
C PHE A 303 -10.16 5.90 -3.63
N VAL A 304 -9.69 6.49 -2.52
CA VAL A 304 -8.84 7.69 -2.54
C VAL A 304 -7.55 7.41 -3.32
N PHE A 305 -6.92 6.26 -3.11
CA PHE A 305 -5.74 5.84 -3.85
C PHE A 305 -6.00 5.76 -5.36
N SER A 306 -7.08 5.09 -5.75
CA SER A 306 -7.44 4.93 -7.16
C SER A 306 -7.79 6.27 -7.83
N ALA A 307 -8.61 7.10 -7.18
CA ALA A 307 -8.95 8.43 -7.69
C ALA A 307 -7.72 9.32 -7.86
N PHE A 308 -6.83 9.30 -6.86
CA PHE A 308 -5.58 10.03 -6.88
C PHE A 308 -4.68 9.64 -8.06
N LEU A 309 -4.49 8.32 -8.29
CA LEU A 309 -3.71 7.83 -9.42
C LEU A 309 -4.35 8.18 -10.77
N CYS A 310 -5.68 8.12 -10.85
CA CYS A 310 -6.41 8.47 -12.06
C CYS A 310 -6.22 9.95 -12.43
N VAL A 311 -6.33 10.85 -11.44
CA VAL A 311 -6.08 12.29 -11.64
C VAL A 311 -4.63 12.53 -12.08
N ALA A 312 -3.65 11.89 -11.43
CA ALA A 312 -2.24 12.02 -11.79
C ALA A 312 -1.95 11.57 -13.22
N ALA A 313 -2.49 10.41 -13.63
CA ALA A 313 -2.36 9.89 -14.99
C ALA A 313 -3.01 10.82 -16.03
N LEU A 314 -4.21 11.33 -15.72
CA LEU A 314 -4.94 12.23 -16.60
C LEU A 314 -4.18 13.56 -16.82
N LEU A 315 -3.64 14.14 -15.75
CA LEU A 315 -2.84 15.38 -15.84
C LEU A 315 -1.60 15.19 -16.72
N LEU A 316 -0.92 14.04 -16.59
CA LEU A 316 0.24 13.72 -17.43
C LEU A 316 -0.16 13.55 -18.90
N LEU A 317 -1.25 12.84 -19.18
CA LEU A 317 -1.74 12.63 -20.54
C LEU A 317 -2.17 13.94 -21.21
N ILE A 318 -2.92 14.79 -20.53
CA ILE A 318 -3.39 16.09 -21.05
C ILE A 318 -2.20 16.97 -21.40
N ARG A 319 -1.18 17.00 -20.54
CA ARG A 319 0.04 17.78 -20.76
C ARG A 319 0.84 17.26 -21.96
N GLU A 320 0.98 15.94 -22.10
CA GLU A 320 1.79 15.34 -23.16
C GLU A 320 1.11 15.39 -24.54
N LEU A 321 -0.24 15.42 -24.57
CA LEU A 321 -1.03 15.63 -25.77
C LEU A 321 -1.03 17.10 -26.26
N GLY A 322 -0.34 18.01 -25.55
CA GLY A 322 -0.23 19.41 -25.95
C GLY A 322 -1.50 20.23 -25.81
N ILE A 323 -2.43 19.79 -24.93
CA ILE A 323 -3.71 20.48 -24.70
C ILE A 323 -3.49 21.71 -23.77
N PHE A 324 -2.36 21.76 -23.03
CA PHE A 324 -1.90 22.88 -22.23
C PHE A 324 -0.43 23.16 -22.46
#